data_63d5cf1cf892879554e0753a6018e333
#
_entry.id   63d5cf1cf892879554e0753a6018e333
#
_cell.length_a   1.000
_cell.length_b   1.000
_cell.length_c   1.000
_cell.angle_alpha   90.00
_cell.angle_beta   90.00
_cell.angle_gamma   90.00
#
_symmetry.space_group_name_H-M   'P 1'
#
loop_
_entity.id
_entity.type
_entity.pdbx_description
1 polymer ?
#
loop_
_entity_poly.entity_id
_entity_poly.type
_entity_poly.pdbx_seq_one_letter_code
_entity_poly.pdbx_strand_id
1 'polypeptide(L)'
;MKKSLALLAALSLFAACGGDDSTESSNSTDAPGSSEPAQIANPAAQYCEQRGGTTEIVDEENGQVGYCNLPDGTRIDEWEYFNAQGVPVETQLATTVDPDYAGTVGWFPALTIGTDGFVVASHHDRDNGDLKVTHCEDATCSTATTTVLDTFAETGLYTAIAIGSDGLPIISSQNRNKGDLHITHCSNTACTESTTTEVDTEGDVGWDSAIAIGTDGLAVISHHDNDNGTLRLTHCSNVECTEATSVVVDDAAEVGWFTSIAIGSDGLPIIAYQDEANTALKVAHCSDATCSSATIATADDSGDVGQETAIAIGPDGLATISHIDYENSSLLVTKCSNVECTSSTTSKPAPDRRAGIGSSITYSGDQAVIVHFDADSNSLLVTSCADAKCSSGTTAELDPTAGAGWTSITTTDAGLPVAAFLSSAVGNLRLVYCKTATCS
;
A
#
# COMPACT_ATOMS: atom_id res chain seq x y z
N MET A 1 -17.56 -19.83 5.96
CA MET A 1 -16.96 -19.77 7.32
C MET A 1 -15.67 -20.58 7.55
N LYS A 2 -15.07 -21.31 6.64
CA LYS A 2 -13.85 -22.11 6.87
C LYS A 2 -12.71 -21.86 5.88
N LYS A 3 -12.86 -20.99 4.90
CA LYS A 3 -11.82 -20.69 3.89
C LYS A 3 -11.13 -19.34 4.09
N SER A 4 -11.81 -18.34 4.62
CA SER A 4 -11.23 -17.00 4.90
C SER A 4 -10.14 -17.00 5.98
N LEU A 5 -10.01 -18.08 6.79
CA LEU A 5 -8.92 -18.23 7.76
C LEU A 5 -7.59 -18.69 7.14
N ALA A 6 -7.58 -19.07 5.87
CA ALA A 6 -6.37 -19.62 5.23
C ALA A 6 -5.39 -18.52 4.73
N LEU A 7 -5.87 -17.30 4.46
CA LEU A 7 -5.01 -16.20 4.01
C LEU A 7 -4.19 -15.57 5.15
N LEU A 8 -4.69 -15.63 6.39
CA LEU A 8 -3.94 -15.20 7.59
C LEU A 8 -2.90 -16.22 8.07
N ALA A 9 -2.95 -17.47 7.58
CA ALA A 9 -2.05 -18.54 8.02
C ALA A 9 -0.72 -18.58 7.24
N ALA A 10 -0.59 -17.90 6.12
CA ALA A 10 0.65 -17.91 5.33
C ALA A 10 1.71 -16.92 5.85
N LEU A 11 1.33 -15.95 6.70
CA LEU A 11 2.27 -14.98 7.32
C LEU A 11 2.77 -15.39 8.71
N SER A 12 2.36 -16.54 9.27
CA SER A 12 2.74 -16.97 10.63
C SER A 12 3.84 -18.04 10.70
N LEU A 13 4.63 -18.25 9.63
CA LEU A 13 5.63 -19.34 9.59
C LEU A 13 7.09 -18.90 9.88
N PHE A 14 7.33 -17.75 10.49
CA PHE A 14 8.66 -17.38 10.95
C PHE A 14 8.68 -17.01 12.45
N ALA A 15 8.31 -17.93 13.32
CA ALA A 15 8.73 -17.91 14.72
C ALA A 15 8.41 -19.25 15.39
N ALA A 16 9.29 -20.24 15.30
CA ALA A 16 9.48 -21.26 16.32
C ALA A 16 10.70 -22.12 16.00
N CYS A 17 11.83 -21.83 16.63
CA CYS A 17 12.81 -22.82 17.04
C CYS A 17 13.14 -22.53 18.49
N GLY A 18 12.35 -23.10 19.39
CA GLY A 18 12.68 -23.29 20.78
C GLY A 18 12.96 -24.76 20.98
N GLY A 19 14.20 -25.12 21.23
CA GLY A 19 14.61 -26.47 21.56
C GLY A 19 14.60 -26.71 23.08
N ASP A 20 14.19 -27.88 23.43
CA ASP A 20 14.05 -28.44 24.76
C ASP A 20 15.40 -28.77 25.43
N ASP A 21 15.39 -28.43 26.69
CA ASP A 21 15.85 -29.08 27.92
C ASP A 21 16.81 -30.28 27.88
N SER A 22 17.94 -30.13 28.60
CA SER A 22 18.36 -31.08 29.65
C SER A 22 19.58 -30.58 30.43
N THR A 23 19.39 -30.59 31.73
CA THR A 23 20.27 -30.44 32.87
C THR A 23 21.67 -31.07 32.72
N GLU A 24 22.72 -30.33 33.15
CA GLU A 24 23.61 -30.76 34.24
C GLU A 24 24.53 -29.65 34.76
N SER A 25 24.68 -29.68 36.09
CA SER A 25 25.41 -28.78 36.97
C SER A 25 26.92 -28.99 36.87
N SER A 26 27.69 -27.89 36.82
CA SER A 26 28.97 -27.83 37.56
C SER A 26 29.40 -26.37 37.81
N ASN A 27 29.69 -26.11 39.05
CA ASN A 27 30.18 -24.91 39.69
C ASN A 27 31.57 -24.48 39.19
N SER A 28 31.74 -23.21 38.83
CA SER A 28 33.00 -22.48 39.12
C SER A 28 32.76 -20.96 39.14
N THR A 29 33.15 -20.37 40.23
CA THR A 29 33.24 -18.94 40.51
C THR A 29 34.20 -18.23 39.58
N ASP A 30 33.79 -17.13 38.95
CA ASP A 30 34.64 -15.94 38.81
C ASP A 30 33.82 -14.66 38.44
N ALA A 31 34.37 -13.53 38.79
CA ALA A 31 33.81 -12.21 39.02
C ALA A 31 33.18 -11.46 37.83
N PRO A 32 32.50 -10.30 38.06
CA PRO A 32 31.59 -9.70 37.09
C PRO A 32 32.31 -8.96 35.97
N GLY A 33 32.21 -9.48 34.76
CA GLY A 33 32.53 -8.78 33.51
C GLY A 33 31.33 -8.00 33.02
N SER A 34 31.55 -6.73 32.71
CA SER A 34 30.61 -5.79 32.09
C SER A 34 29.84 -6.44 30.95
N SER A 35 28.48 -6.50 31.07
CA SER A 35 27.63 -6.81 29.96
C SER A 35 27.65 -5.62 28.99
N GLU A 36 28.36 -5.75 27.87
CA GLU A 36 28.14 -4.91 26.69
C GLU A 36 26.68 -5.12 26.25
N PRO A 37 25.93 -4.04 25.90
CA PRO A 37 24.63 -4.18 25.32
C PRO A 37 24.77 -4.99 24.02
N ALA A 38 23.85 -5.92 23.78
CA ALA A 38 23.79 -6.68 22.53
C ALA A 38 23.83 -5.66 21.38
N GLN A 39 24.87 -5.70 20.57
CA GLN A 39 25.05 -4.83 19.42
C GLN A 39 23.93 -5.19 18.45
N ILE A 40 22.99 -4.28 18.20
CA ILE A 40 21.99 -4.41 17.15
C ILE A 40 22.79 -4.52 15.85
N ALA A 41 22.64 -5.64 15.15
CA ALA A 41 23.37 -5.89 13.91
C ALA A 41 23.04 -4.78 12.90
N ASN A 42 24.08 -4.08 12.41
CA ASN A 42 23.93 -3.01 11.42
C ASN A 42 23.39 -3.59 10.09
N PRO A 43 22.18 -3.26 9.65
CA PRO A 43 21.59 -3.85 8.44
C PRO A 43 22.35 -3.48 7.17
N ALA A 44 22.96 -2.31 7.09
CA ALA A 44 23.78 -1.90 5.95
C ALA A 44 25.06 -2.75 5.83
N ALA A 45 25.71 -3.07 6.96
CA ALA A 45 26.85 -3.98 6.99
C ALA A 45 26.48 -5.40 6.56
N GLN A 46 25.36 -5.93 7.06
CA GLN A 46 24.84 -7.23 6.64
C GLN A 46 24.53 -7.29 5.15
N TYR A 47 23.93 -6.23 4.61
CA TYR A 47 23.63 -6.14 3.19
C TYR A 47 24.90 -6.15 2.32
N CYS A 48 25.93 -5.42 2.72
CA CYS A 48 27.25 -5.44 2.09
C CYS A 48 27.82 -6.87 2.01
N GLU A 49 27.82 -7.59 3.16
CA GLU A 49 28.33 -8.96 3.26
C GLU A 49 27.52 -9.96 2.41
N GLN A 50 26.19 -9.83 2.36
CA GLN A 50 25.33 -10.67 1.52
C GLN A 50 25.62 -10.51 0.03
N ARG A 51 26.15 -9.35 -0.38
CA ARG A 51 26.57 -9.06 -1.76
C ARG A 51 28.02 -9.39 -2.04
N GLY A 52 28.69 -10.09 -1.09
CA GLY A 52 30.09 -10.51 -1.23
C GLY A 52 31.09 -9.40 -0.94
N GLY A 53 30.64 -8.25 -0.45
CA GLY A 53 31.48 -7.15 -0.02
C GLY A 53 32.06 -7.37 1.39
N THR A 54 32.96 -6.48 1.79
CA THR A 54 33.50 -6.42 3.15
C THR A 54 33.31 -5.03 3.72
N THR A 55 32.88 -4.95 4.98
CA THR A 55 32.65 -3.69 5.68
C THR A 55 33.92 -3.13 6.28
N GLU A 56 34.11 -1.81 6.24
CA GLU A 56 35.22 -1.06 6.80
C GLU A 56 34.68 0.17 7.52
N ILE A 57 35.02 0.35 8.80
CA ILE A 57 34.68 1.56 9.57
C ILE A 57 35.85 2.51 9.57
N VAL A 58 35.63 3.77 9.20
CA VAL A 58 36.62 4.83 9.09
C VAL A 58 36.24 5.99 9.99
N ASP A 59 37.20 6.50 10.76
CA ASP A 59 37.03 7.71 11.54
C ASP A 59 37.23 8.95 10.66
N GLU A 60 36.16 9.74 10.48
CA GLU A 60 36.14 10.98 9.73
C GLU A 60 35.92 12.20 10.65
N GLU A 61 36.08 13.43 10.12
CA GLU A 61 35.96 14.66 10.93
C GLU A 61 34.59 14.81 11.63
N ASN A 62 33.54 14.17 11.10
CA ASN A 62 32.17 14.25 11.62
C ASN A 62 31.70 12.98 12.36
N GLY A 63 32.58 12.00 12.57
CA GLY A 63 32.27 10.73 13.24
C GLY A 63 32.72 9.50 12.48
N GLN A 64 32.24 8.33 12.89
CA GLN A 64 32.55 7.06 12.23
C GLN A 64 31.62 6.84 11.03
N VAL A 65 32.20 6.48 9.89
CA VAL A 65 31.48 6.13 8.65
C VAL A 65 31.80 4.69 8.28
N GLY A 66 30.78 3.89 8.01
CA GLY A 66 30.92 2.54 7.48
C GLY A 66 30.99 2.55 5.96
N TYR A 67 31.92 1.82 5.39
CA TYR A 67 32.05 1.62 3.95
C TYR A 67 31.91 0.16 3.55
N CYS A 68 31.25 -0.08 2.42
CA CYS A 68 31.21 -1.37 1.75
C CYS A 68 32.27 -1.42 0.64
N ASN A 69 33.19 -2.38 0.72
CA ASN A 69 34.17 -2.67 -0.31
C ASN A 69 33.69 -3.88 -1.12
N LEU A 70 33.25 -3.66 -2.36
CA LEU A 70 32.69 -4.69 -3.25
C LEU A 70 33.78 -5.50 -3.95
N PRO A 71 33.48 -6.74 -4.42
CA PRO A 71 34.46 -7.59 -5.13
C PRO A 71 35.06 -7.01 -6.42
N ASP A 72 34.37 -6.06 -7.05
CA ASP A 72 34.83 -5.34 -8.24
C ASP A 72 35.83 -4.20 -7.93
N GLY A 73 36.08 -3.94 -6.65
CA GLY A 73 36.95 -2.88 -6.15
C GLY A 73 36.23 -1.55 -5.87
N THR A 74 34.94 -1.48 -6.06
CA THR A 74 34.13 -0.31 -5.68
C THR A 74 34.09 -0.17 -4.15
N ARG A 75 34.31 1.05 -3.64
CA ARG A 75 34.12 1.43 -2.24
C ARG A 75 33.03 2.47 -2.14
N ILE A 76 32.00 2.17 -1.39
CA ILE A 76 30.79 3.01 -1.23
C ILE A 76 30.44 3.10 0.27
N ASP A 77 29.86 4.22 0.72
CA ASP A 77 29.25 4.32 2.04
C ASP A 77 28.24 3.18 2.23
N GLU A 78 28.28 2.46 3.35
CA GLU A 78 27.46 1.26 3.54
C GLU A 78 25.96 1.57 3.60
N TRP A 79 25.59 2.74 4.16
CA TRP A 79 24.21 3.20 4.21
C TRP A 79 23.76 3.74 2.85
N GLU A 80 24.64 4.45 2.13
CA GLU A 80 24.38 4.82 0.75
C GLU A 80 24.17 3.58 -0.13
N TYR A 81 25.03 2.55 0.04
CA TYR A 81 24.90 1.29 -0.68
C TYR A 81 23.65 0.51 -0.28
N PHE A 82 23.30 0.48 0.99
CA PHE A 82 22.09 -0.16 1.51
C PHE A 82 20.84 0.56 0.99
N ASN A 83 20.79 1.89 1.07
CA ASN A 83 19.68 2.70 0.59
C ASN A 83 19.60 2.69 -0.96
N ALA A 84 20.74 2.64 -1.64
CA ALA A 84 20.82 2.41 -3.08
C ALA A 84 20.60 0.93 -3.45
N GLN A 85 20.45 0.05 -2.46
CA GLN A 85 20.18 -1.38 -2.62
C GLN A 85 21.13 -2.10 -3.57
N GLY A 86 22.38 -1.65 -3.59
CA GLY A 86 23.42 -2.19 -4.43
C GLY A 86 23.30 -1.85 -5.93
N VAL A 87 22.38 -0.98 -6.32
CA VAL A 87 22.29 -0.43 -7.67
C VAL A 87 23.21 0.80 -7.76
N PRO A 88 24.11 0.91 -8.74
CA PRO A 88 24.89 2.13 -8.94
C PRO A 88 23.99 3.36 -9.06
N VAL A 89 24.32 4.46 -8.38
CA VAL A 89 23.50 5.69 -8.34
C VAL A 89 23.15 6.20 -9.76
N GLU A 90 24.03 6.01 -10.73
CA GLU A 90 23.80 6.42 -12.13
C GLU A 90 22.73 5.59 -12.86
N THR A 91 22.39 4.39 -12.35
CA THR A 91 21.42 3.47 -12.96
C THR A 91 20.14 3.31 -12.13
N GLN A 92 20.01 3.99 -10.98
CA GLN A 92 18.80 3.92 -10.19
C GLN A 92 17.59 4.56 -10.91
N LEU A 93 16.53 3.78 -11.05
CA LEU A 93 15.26 4.22 -11.62
C LEU A 93 14.47 5.11 -10.65
N ALA A 94 14.77 4.98 -9.35
CA ALA A 94 14.06 5.66 -8.28
C ALA A 94 14.98 6.03 -7.12
N THR A 95 14.49 6.88 -6.20
CA THR A 95 15.10 7.18 -4.91
C THR A 95 14.22 6.62 -3.81
N THR A 96 14.79 5.88 -2.87
CA THR A 96 14.08 5.25 -1.75
C THR A 96 14.37 6.00 -0.45
N VAL A 97 13.32 6.22 0.36
CA VAL A 97 13.42 6.83 1.69
C VAL A 97 12.52 6.08 2.68
N ASP A 98 12.91 6.07 3.95
CA ASP A 98 12.17 5.47 5.07
C ASP A 98 11.71 6.60 6.02
N PRO A 99 10.57 7.26 5.76
CA PRO A 99 10.15 8.43 6.52
C PRO A 99 9.61 8.10 7.91
N ASP A 100 9.10 6.88 8.14
CA ASP A 100 8.76 6.35 9.47
C ASP A 100 9.42 4.97 9.67
N TYR A 101 10.26 4.88 10.70
CA TYR A 101 11.04 3.69 11.08
C TYR A 101 10.91 3.35 12.58
N ALA A 102 9.92 3.94 13.25
CA ALA A 102 9.72 3.77 14.69
C ALA A 102 8.80 2.56 14.99
N GLY A 103 9.32 1.34 14.89
CA GLY A 103 8.58 0.12 15.15
C GLY A 103 8.20 -0.64 13.87
N THR A 104 7.21 -1.54 13.95
CA THR A 104 6.65 -2.26 12.79
C THR A 104 5.52 -1.42 12.19
N VAL A 105 5.89 -0.46 11.35
CA VAL A 105 5.01 0.56 10.76
C VAL A 105 4.87 0.42 9.26
N GLY A 106 3.90 1.11 8.65
CA GLY A 106 3.71 1.08 7.19
C GLY A 106 2.81 -0.05 6.68
N TRP A 107 2.02 -0.68 7.55
CA TRP A 107 0.98 -1.63 7.14
C TRP A 107 -0.18 -0.90 6.48
N PHE A 108 -0.75 -1.50 5.43
CA PHE A 108 -1.85 -0.91 4.64
C PHE A 108 -1.58 0.54 4.22
N PRO A 109 -0.43 0.84 3.59
CA PRO A 109 -0.09 2.21 3.29
C PRO A 109 -1.00 2.76 2.20
N ALA A 110 -1.45 3.99 2.37
CA ALA A 110 -2.11 4.75 1.31
C ALA A 110 -1.47 6.14 1.22
N LEU A 111 -1.33 6.67 0.00
CA LEU A 111 -0.69 7.96 -0.18
C LEU A 111 -1.43 8.87 -1.16
N THR A 112 -1.27 10.16 -0.94
CA THR A 112 -1.77 11.23 -1.80
C THR A 112 -0.76 12.38 -1.83
N ILE A 113 -1.00 13.38 -2.68
CA ILE A 113 -0.23 14.63 -2.69
C ILE A 113 -1.05 15.70 -1.99
N GLY A 114 -0.48 16.30 -0.94
CA GLY A 114 -1.07 17.41 -0.22
C GLY A 114 -1.19 18.68 -1.08
N THR A 115 -1.96 19.65 -0.62
CA THR A 115 -2.10 20.96 -1.32
C THR A 115 -0.83 21.79 -1.33
N ASP A 116 0.17 21.41 -0.54
CA ASP A 116 1.53 21.97 -0.54
C ASP A 116 2.47 21.28 -1.56
N GLY A 117 1.97 20.27 -2.29
CA GLY A 117 2.71 19.51 -3.29
C GLY A 117 3.58 18.39 -2.74
N PHE A 118 3.51 18.07 -1.44
CA PHE A 118 4.28 17.01 -0.81
C PHE A 118 3.43 15.76 -0.54
N VAL A 119 4.11 14.62 -0.37
CA VAL A 119 3.45 13.35 -0.08
C VAL A 119 2.89 13.36 1.34
N VAL A 120 1.65 12.89 1.46
CA VAL A 120 0.99 12.52 2.71
C VAL A 120 0.63 11.05 2.64
N ALA A 121 1.11 10.25 3.60
CA ALA A 121 0.87 8.81 3.65
C ALA A 121 0.19 8.42 4.96
N SER A 122 -0.97 7.75 4.89
CA SER A 122 -1.58 7.07 6.03
C SER A 122 -1.08 5.64 6.11
N HIS A 123 -0.93 5.11 7.32
CA HIS A 123 -0.50 3.73 7.55
C HIS A 123 -0.83 3.26 8.96
N HIS A 124 -0.82 1.94 9.14
CA HIS A 124 -1.04 1.31 10.44
C HIS A 124 0.29 1.00 11.13
N ASP A 125 0.36 1.32 12.42
CA ASP A 125 1.42 0.90 13.35
C ASP A 125 0.99 -0.40 14.02
N ARG A 126 1.55 -1.52 13.57
CA ARG A 126 1.18 -2.85 14.08
C ARG A 126 1.57 -3.09 15.52
N ASP A 127 2.64 -2.47 16.00
CA ASP A 127 3.14 -2.69 17.36
C ASP A 127 2.23 -2.04 18.41
N ASN A 128 1.61 -0.92 18.06
CA ASN A 128 0.74 -0.15 18.95
C ASN A 128 -0.75 -0.28 18.61
N GLY A 129 -1.08 -0.74 17.40
CA GLY A 129 -2.47 -0.81 16.91
C GLY A 129 -3.04 0.57 16.58
N ASP A 130 -2.21 1.50 16.08
CA ASP A 130 -2.55 2.90 15.88
C ASP A 130 -2.65 3.27 14.40
N LEU A 131 -3.53 4.24 14.08
CA LEU A 131 -3.49 4.96 12.80
C LEU A 131 -2.43 6.04 12.87
N LYS A 132 -1.51 6.04 11.89
CA LYS A 132 -0.50 7.08 11.70
C LYS A 132 -0.64 7.79 10.36
N VAL A 133 -0.17 9.04 10.32
CA VAL A 133 0.07 9.79 9.09
C VAL A 133 1.49 10.31 9.10
N THR A 134 2.15 10.17 7.96
CA THR A 134 3.48 10.73 7.68
C THR A 134 3.35 11.76 6.58
N HIS A 135 3.68 13.02 6.86
CA HIS A 135 3.70 14.14 5.93
C HIS A 135 5.14 14.48 5.60
N CYS A 136 5.50 14.46 4.32
CA CYS A 136 6.79 14.89 3.83
C CYS A 136 6.90 16.41 3.87
N GLU A 137 8.07 16.95 4.22
CA GLU A 137 8.32 18.39 4.30
C GLU A 137 9.10 18.91 3.08
N ASP A 138 9.49 18.02 2.18
CA ASP A 138 10.17 18.35 0.93
C ASP A 138 9.82 17.33 -0.19
N ALA A 139 10.14 17.66 -1.42
CA ALA A 139 9.80 16.89 -2.62
C ALA A 139 10.44 15.48 -2.68
N THR A 140 11.42 15.19 -1.84
CA THR A 140 12.14 13.91 -1.78
C THR A 140 11.87 13.16 -0.47
N CYS A 141 11.04 13.74 0.40
CA CYS A 141 10.76 13.24 1.75
C CYS A 141 12.02 12.98 2.58
N SER A 142 13.05 13.81 2.42
CA SER A 142 14.27 13.72 3.24
C SER A 142 14.02 14.17 4.67
N THR A 143 12.97 14.97 4.88
CA THR A 143 12.40 15.35 6.17
C THR A 143 10.90 15.08 6.15
N ALA A 144 10.38 14.56 7.26
CA ALA A 144 8.96 14.24 7.41
C ALA A 144 8.50 14.41 8.86
N THR A 145 7.22 14.72 9.02
CA THR A 145 6.51 14.69 10.30
C THR A 145 5.56 13.52 10.34
N THR A 146 5.72 12.63 11.33
CA THR A 146 4.79 11.52 11.58
C THR A 146 3.95 11.81 12.82
N THR A 147 2.63 11.69 12.69
CA THR A 147 1.64 11.91 13.75
C THR A 147 0.81 10.64 13.98
N VAL A 148 0.60 10.30 15.25
CA VAL A 148 -0.38 9.28 15.64
C VAL A 148 -1.74 9.97 15.73
N LEU A 149 -2.73 9.49 14.98
CA LEU A 149 -4.04 10.13 14.86
C LEU A 149 -5.13 9.46 15.68
N ASP A 150 -5.13 8.13 15.75
CA ASP A 150 -6.11 7.34 16.49
C ASP A 150 -5.38 6.23 17.26
N THR A 151 -5.62 6.18 18.56
CA THR A 151 -4.98 5.26 19.52
C THR A 151 -5.99 4.30 20.18
N PHE A 152 -7.21 4.23 19.68
CA PHE A 152 -8.15 3.20 20.09
C PHE A 152 -7.70 1.86 19.53
N ALA A 153 -7.16 1.00 20.35
CA ALA A 153 -6.51 -0.27 20.00
C ALA A 153 -7.07 -0.94 18.72
N GLU A 154 -6.17 -1.33 17.80
CA GLU A 154 -6.46 -1.95 16.49
C GLU A 154 -7.23 -1.02 15.53
N THR A 155 -6.82 0.25 15.44
CA THR A 155 -7.28 1.21 14.41
C THR A 155 -6.28 1.35 13.27
N GLY A 156 -6.69 2.02 12.19
CA GLY A 156 -5.82 2.27 11.06
C GLY A 156 -5.59 1.06 10.14
N LEU A 157 -6.37 -0.01 10.28
CA LEU A 157 -6.32 -1.11 9.31
C LEU A 157 -7.02 -0.69 8.01
N TYR A 158 -6.50 -1.21 6.88
CA TYR A 158 -7.05 -0.94 5.53
C TYR A 158 -7.21 0.56 5.27
N THR A 159 -6.17 1.36 5.60
CA THR A 159 -6.28 2.81 5.44
C THR A 159 -6.35 3.21 3.98
N ALA A 160 -7.15 4.23 3.69
CA ALA A 160 -7.12 4.97 2.43
C ALA A 160 -7.17 6.47 2.71
N ILE A 161 -6.55 7.28 1.85
CA ILE A 161 -6.39 8.72 2.05
C ILE A 161 -6.74 9.49 0.77
N ALA A 162 -7.43 10.62 0.95
CA ALA A 162 -7.69 11.60 -0.11
C ALA A 162 -7.49 13.01 0.42
N ILE A 163 -7.42 14.01 -0.48
CA ILE A 163 -7.48 15.43 -0.10
C ILE A 163 -8.92 15.91 -0.28
N GLY A 164 -9.53 16.33 0.81
CA GLY A 164 -10.89 16.88 0.82
C GLY A 164 -11.03 18.15 0.00
N SER A 165 -12.27 18.58 -0.25
CA SER A 165 -12.55 19.82 -1.00
C SER A 165 -12.10 21.09 -0.27
N ASP A 166 -11.80 21.00 1.02
CA ASP A 166 -11.16 22.05 1.83
C ASP A 166 -9.64 22.07 1.73
N GLY A 167 -9.05 21.12 0.99
CA GLY A 167 -7.62 20.99 0.80
C GLY A 167 -6.88 20.26 1.92
N LEU A 168 -7.61 19.61 2.84
CA LEU A 168 -7.04 18.86 3.96
C LEU A 168 -7.14 17.35 3.76
N PRO A 169 -6.22 16.55 4.35
CA PRO A 169 -6.29 15.10 4.27
C PRO A 169 -7.52 14.55 5.01
N ILE A 170 -8.19 13.58 4.39
CA ILE A 170 -9.26 12.78 4.96
C ILE A 170 -8.95 11.29 4.75
N ILE A 171 -9.08 10.49 5.80
CA ILE A 171 -8.60 9.12 5.86
C ILE A 171 -9.73 8.20 6.29
N SER A 172 -9.95 7.11 5.56
CA SER A 172 -10.78 5.99 6.03
C SER A 172 -9.90 4.92 6.66
N SER A 173 -10.43 4.24 7.67
CA SER A 173 -9.78 3.09 8.30
C SER A 173 -10.78 2.23 9.06
N GLN A 174 -10.42 0.97 9.32
CA GLN A 174 -11.20 0.08 10.17
C GLN A 174 -10.69 0.12 11.61
N ASN A 175 -11.62 0.15 12.56
CA ASN A 175 -11.38 -0.22 13.96
C ASN A 175 -11.76 -1.69 14.16
N ARG A 176 -10.77 -2.57 14.18
CA ARG A 176 -11.01 -4.02 14.25
C ARG A 176 -11.70 -4.49 15.53
N ASN A 177 -11.46 -3.81 16.65
CA ASN A 177 -12.04 -4.23 17.93
C ASN A 177 -13.54 -3.95 18.03
N LYS A 178 -14.01 -2.92 17.34
CA LYS A 178 -15.43 -2.57 17.27
C LYS A 178 -16.11 -3.13 16.04
N GLY A 179 -15.36 -3.35 14.96
CA GLY A 179 -15.88 -3.67 13.64
C GLY A 179 -16.49 -2.46 12.94
N ASP A 180 -15.96 -1.25 13.20
CA ASP A 180 -16.53 0.00 12.70
C ASP A 180 -15.64 0.62 11.61
N LEU A 181 -16.29 1.32 10.64
CA LEU A 181 -15.60 2.21 9.72
C LEU A 181 -15.38 3.57 10.38
N HIS A 182 -14.12 3.99 10.46
CA HIS A 182 -13.72 5.29 10.96
C HIS A 182 -13.32 6.23 9.81
N ILE A 183 -13.64 7.51 9.95
CA ILE A 183 -13.10 8.58 9.14
C ILE A 183 -12.34 9.55 10.03
N THR A 184 -11.09 9.82 9.68
CA THR A 184 -10.23 10.81 10.35
C THR A 184 -10.00 11.97 9.41
N HIS A 185 -10.50 13.17 9.76
CA HIS A 185 -10.31 14.41 9.02
C HIS A 185 -9.24 15.26 9.70
N CYS A 186 -8.21 15.64 8.95
CA CYS A 186 -7.11 16.46 9.45
C CYS A 186 -7.50 17.94 9.54
N SER A 187 -7.00 18.64 10.55
CA SER A 187 -7.24 20.08 10.74
C SER A 187 -6.18 20.98 10.06
N ASN A 188 -5.12 20.34 9.49
CA ASN A 188 -4.06 21.03 8.74
C ASN A 188 -3.39 20.03 7.77
N THR A 189 -2.60 20.53 6.82
CA THR A 189 -1.95 19.72 5.76
C THR A 189 -1.00 18.66 6.29
N ALA A 190 -0.29 18.93 7.39
CA ALA A 190 0.62 17.99 8.04
C ALA A 190 -0.09 17.00 8.99
N CYS A 191 -1.41 17.12 9.13
CA CYS A 191 -2.25 16.27 9.98
C CYS A 191 -1.76 16.16 11.44
N THR A 192 -1.21 17.23 12.00
CA THR A 192 -0.77 17.26 13.40
C THR A 192 -1.94 17.35 14.39
N GLU A 193 -3.12 17.71 13.90
CA GLU A 193 -4.40 17.72 14.62
C GLU A 193 -5.49 17.15 13.70
N SER A 194 -6.40 16.35 14.24
CA SER A 194 -7.47 15.69 13.50
C SER A 194 -8.70 15.44 14.35
N THR A 195 -9.80 15.09 13.69
CA THR A 195 -11.03 14.58 14.31
C THR A 195 -11.38 13.24 13.69
N THR A 196 -11.61 12.21 14.52
CA THR A 196 -12.05 10.89 14.09
C THR A 196 -13.53 10.69 14.41
N THR A 197 -14.29 10.18 13.44
CA THR A 197 -15.73 9.88 13.55
C THR A 197 -15.98 8.43 13.14
N GLU A 198 -16.81 7.72 13.91
CA GLU A 198 -17.36 6.43 13.54
C GLU A 198 -18.54 6.67 12.58
N VAL A 199 -18.44 6.26 11.32
CA VAL A 199 -19.43 6.63 10.28
C VAL A 199 -20.29 5.45 9.83
N ASP A 200 -19.84 4.22 10.00
CA ASP A 200 -20.63 3.00 9.83
C ASP A 200 -20.30 2.04 10.98
N THR A 201 -21.32 1.66 11.74
CA THR A 201 -21.19 0.84 12.97
C THR A 201 -22.18 -0.33 12.96
N GLU A 202 -22.75 -0.64 11.80
CA GLU A 202 -23.72 -1.70 11.65
C GLU A 202 -23.07 -3.03 11.25
N GLY A 203 -22.48 -3.75 12.20
CA GLY A 203 -21.81 -5.03 11.99
C GLY A 203 -20.29 -4.92 11.97
N ASP A 204 -19.61 -5.93 11.41
CA ASP A 204 -18.16 -5.92 11.19
C ASP A 204 -17.87 -5.35 9.80
N VAL A 205 -17.77 -4.02 9.72
CA VAL A 205 -17.65 -3.22 8.48
C VAL A 205 -16.32 -2.50 8.38
N GLY A 206 -16.08 -1.81 7.26
CA GLY A 206 -14.86 -1.03 7.04
C GLY A 206 -13.66 -1.84 6.56
N TRP A 207 -13.83 -3.13 6.25
CA TRP A 207 -12.77 -3.94 5.68
C TRP A 207 -12.42 -3.47 4.27
N ASP A 208 -11.11 -3.50 3.93
CA ASP A 208 -10.58 -3.13 2.62
C ASP A 208 -11.10 -1.76 2.14
N SER A 209 -11.18 -0.77 3.03
CA SER A 209 -11.77 0.54 2.70
C SER A 209 -10.95 1.29 1.64
N ALA A 210 -11.65 1.94 0.71
CA ALA A 210 -11.07 2.86 -0.26
C ALA A 210 -11.89 4.16 -0.31
N ILE A 211 -11.23 5.31 -0.54
CA ILE A 211 -11.83 6.64 -0.47
C ILE A 211 -11.61 7.45 -1.75
N ALA A 212 -12.63 8.19 -2.17
CA ALA A 212 -12.55 9.19 -3.22
C ALA A 212 -13.35 10.45 -2.83
N ILE A 213 -13.08 11.59 -3.47
CA ILE A 213 -13.88 12.81 -3.29
C ILE A 213 -14.84 12.94 -4.47
N GLY A 214 -16.13 12.91 -4.18
CA GLY A 214 -17.21 13.06 -5.17
C GLY A 214 -17.22 14.45 -5.83
N THR A 215 -17.97 14.59 -6.92
CA THR A 215 -18.14 15.88 -7.61
C THR A 215 -18.91 16.92 -6.79
N ASP A 216 -19.57 16.49 -5.74
CA ASP A 216 -20.20 17.35 -4.72
C ASP A 216 -19.20 17.86 -3.67
N GLY A 217 -17.93 17.44 -3.76
CA GLY A 217 -16.84 17.81 -2.84
C GLY A 217 -16.83 17.03 -1.53
N LEU A 218 -17.64 15.95 -1.41
CA LEU A 218 -17.74 15.14 -0.22
C LEU A 218 -17.04 13.78 -0.42
N ALA A 219 -16.57 13.19 0.67
CA ALA A 219 -15.92 11.88 0.60
C ALA A 219 -16.94 10.75 0.39
N VAL A 220 -16.59 9.81 -0.47
CA VAL A 220 -17.28 8.55 -0.68
C VAL A 220 -16.31 7.41 -0.41
N ILE A 221 -16.73 6.43 0.36
CA ILE A 221 -15.92 5.33 0.85
C ILE A 221 -16.57 4.00 0.47
N SER A 222 -15.89 3.17 -0.31
CA SER A 222 -16.29 1.78 -0.50
C SER A 222 -15.64 0.91 0.56
N HIS A 223 -16.34 -0.10 1.06
CA HIS A 223 -15.83 -1.04 2.05
C HIS A 223 -16.62 -2.36 2.05
N HIS A 224 -16.01 -3.41 2.60
CA HIS A 224 -16.65 -4.71 2.75
C HIS A 224 -17.32 -4.81 4.13
N ASP A 225 -18.51 -5.41 4.14
CA ASP A 225 -19.26 -5.81 5.33
C ASP A 225 -19.02 -7.32 5.55
N ASN A 226 -18.15 -7.65 6.49
CA ASN A 226 -17.72 -9.02 6.76
C ASN A 226 -18.82 -9.89 7.42
N ASP A 227 -19.76 -9.28 8.14
CA ASP A 227 -20.87 -10.01 8.75
C ASP A 227 -21.89 -10.49 7.73
N ASN A 228 -22.14 -9.68 6.68
CA ASN A 228 -23.15 -9.96 5.68
C ASN A 228 -22.55 -10.43 4.34
N GLY A 229 -21.21 -10.30 4.16
CA GLY A 229 -20.53 -10.65 2.90
C GLY A 229 -20.96 -9.74 1.74
N THR A 230 -21.10 -8.42 1.97
CA THR A 230 -21.65 -7.47 0.99
C THR A 230 -20.72 -6.30 0.72
N LEU A 231 -20.85 -5.69 -0.46
CA LEU A 231 -20.21 -4.42 -0.78
C LEU A 231 -21.07 -3.26 -0.25
N ARG A 232 -20.44 -2.37 0.52
CA ARG A 232 -21.08 -1.13 1.00
C ARG A 232 -20.39 0.11 0.44
N LEU A 233 -21.14 1.22 0.41
CA LEU A 233 -20.63 2.57 0.18
C LEU A 233 -21.16 3.49 1.26
N THR A 234 -20.25 4.26 1.87
CA THR A 234 -20.55 5.32 2.82
C THR A 234 -20.28 6.68 2.18
N HIS A 235 -21.28 7.56 2.17
CA HIS A 235 -21.19 8.92 1.64
C HIS A 235 -21.26 9.92 2.78
N CYS A 236 -20.25 10.78 2.92
CA CYS A 236 -20.22 11.84 3.92
C CYS A 236 -21.26 12.94 3.63
N SER A 237 -21.87 13.50 4.68
CA SER A 237 -22.87 14.58 4.55
C SER A 237 -22.26 15.97 4.68
N ASN A 238 -20.98 16.06 5.08
CA ASN A 238 -20.18 17.30 5.19
C ASN A 238 -18.70 16.98 4.96
N VAL A 239 -17.89 18.03 4.79
CA VAL A 239 -16.46 17.92 4.43
C VAL A 239 -15.66 17.21 5.52
N GLU A 240 -15.97 17.45 6.79
CA GLU A 240 -15.30 16.83 7.94
C GLU A 240 -15.78 15.40 8.20
N CYS A 241 -16.80 14.93 7.45
CA CYS A 241 -17.43 13.62 7.59
C CYS A 241 -17.89 13.29 9.03
N THR A 242 -18.45 14.29 9.73
CA THR A 242 -19.03 14.08 11.08
C THR A 242 -20.41 13.40 11.02
N GLU A 243 -21.02 13.36 9.84
CA GLU A 243 -22.26 12.67 9.52
C GLU A 243 -22.12 12.00 8.16
N ALA A 244 -22.63 10.78 8.02
CA ALA A 244 -22.57 10.01 6.79
C ALA A 244 -23.81 9.12 6.62
N THR A 245 -23.99 8.59 5.42
CA THR A 245 -25.02 7.60 5.11
C THR A 245 -24.38 6.41 4.41
N SER A 246 -24.61 5.21 4.93
CA SER A 246 -24.12 3.96 4.34
C SER A 246 -25.24 3.20 3.62
N VAL A 247 -24.93 2.62 2.48
CA VAL A 247 -25.85 1.81 1.67
C VAL A 247 -25.17 0.51 1.24
N VAL A 248 -25.94 -0.56 1.09
CA VAL A 248 -25.47 -1.78 0.43
C VAL A 248 -25.52 -1.56 -1.08
N VAL A 249 -24.40 -1.75 -1.77
CA VAL A 249 -24.26 -1.57 -3.23
C VAL A 249 -24.48 -2.88 -3.98
N ASP A 250 -23.88 -3.97 -3.49
CA ASP A 250 -24.08 -5.34 -3.99
C ASP A 250 -24.39 -6.25 -2.81
N ASP A 251 -25.59 -6.86 -2.82
CA ASP A 251 -26.11 -7.76 -1.79
C ASP A 251 -25.94 -9.25 -2.15
N ALA A 252 -25.18 -9.56 -3.19
CA ALA A 252 -24.79 -10.92 -3.48
C ALA A 252 -23.91 -11.47 -2.35
N ALA A 253 -23.89 -12.77 -2.16
CA ALA A 253 -23.10 -13.38 -1.10
C ALA A 253 -21.60 -13.35 -1.40
N GLU A 254 -20.78 -13.03 -0.41
CA GLU A 254 -19.30 -13.03 -0.44
C GLU A 254 -18.74 -12.10 -1.53
N VAL A 255 -19.23 -10.86 -1.59
CA VAL A 255 -18.76 -9.80 -2.50
C VAL A 255 -18.18 -8.62 -1.73
N GLY A 256 -17.45 -7.75 -2.42
CA GLY A 256 -16.95 -6.50 -1.85
C GLY A 256 -15.56 -6.60 -1.21
N TRP A 257 -14.87 -7.73 -1.30
CA TRP A 257 -13.50 -7.87 -0.86
C TRP A 257 -12.54 -7.06 -1.75
N PHE A 258 -11.44 -6.57 -1.16
CA PHE A 258 -10.39 -5.80 -1.86
C PHE A 258 -10.96 -4.64 -2.69
N THR A 259 -11.91 -3.89 -2.11
CA THR A 259 -12.57 -2.81 -2.85
C THR A 259 -11.62 -1.66 -3.17
N SER A 260 -11.81 -1.06 -4.33
CA SER A 260 -11.15 0.17 -4.76
C SER A 260 -12.14 1.07 -5.49
N ILE A 261 -12.10 2.38 -5.24
CA ILE A 261 -13.08 3.36 -5.75
C ILE A 261 -12.41 4.49 -6.52
N ALA A 262 -13.05 4.93 -7.58
CA ALA A 262 -12.70 6.16 -8.30
C ALA A 262 -13.97 6.92 -8.68
N ILE A 263 -13.81 8.20 -9.07
CA ILE A 263 -14.90 8.97 -9.67
C ILE A 263 -14.75 8.90 -11.20
N GLY A 264 -15.74 8.33 -11.85
CA GLY A 264 -15.79 8.19 -13.29
C GLY A 264 -15.81 9.52 -14.04
N SER A 265 -15.60 9.49 -15.35
CA SER A 265 -15.64 10.70 -16.20
C SER A 265 -17.01 11.37 -16.27
N ASP A 266 -18.07 10.67 -15.88
CA ASP A 266 -19.42 11.18 -15.70
C ASP A 266 -19.69 11.82 -14.32
N GLY A 267 -18.67 11.77 -13.43
CA GLY A 267 -18.73 12.33 -12.09
C GLY A 267 -19.36 11.42 -11.04
N LEU A 268 -19.58 10.15 -11.35
CA LEU A 268 -20.20 9.17 -10.46
C LEU A 268 -19.17 8.16 -9.92
N PRO A 269 -19.39 7.60 -8.71
CA PRO A 269 -18.51 6.57 -8.17
C PRO A 269 -18.53 5.29 -9.01
N ILE A 270 -17.34 4.73 -9.26
CA ILE A 270 -17.14 3.41 -9.84
C ILE A 270 -16.22 2.61 -8.90
N ILE A 271 -16.64 1.39 -8.57
CA ILE A 271 -16.01 0.55 -7.55
C ILE A 271 -15.60 -0.78 -8.20
N ALA A 272 -14.34 -1.15 -8.07
CA ALA A 272 -13.85 -2.48 -8.40
C ALA A 272 -13.75 -3.31 -7.10
N TYR A 273 -14.11 -4.59 -7.16
CA TYR A 273 -14.11 -5.48 -6.00
C TYR A 273 -14.12 -6.95 -6.42
N GLN A 274 -13.74 -7.83 -5.48
CA GLN A 274 -13.81 -9.27 -5.69
C GLN A 274 -15.21 -9.83 -5.35
N ASP A 275 -15.68 -10.74 -6.18
CA ASP A 275 -16.73 -11.70 -5.90
C ASP A 275 -16.05 -13.03 -5.52
N GLU A 276 -15.87 -13.27 -4.21
CA GLU A 276 -15.17 -14.47 -3.71
C GLU A 276 -15.95 -15.75 -4.05
N ALA A 277 -17.29 -15.68 -4.02
CA ALA A 277 -18.12 -16.85 -4.31
C ALA A 277 -17.94 -17.36 -5.74
N ASN A 278 -17.72 -16.45 -6.69
CA ASN A 278 -17.54 -16.76 -8.12
C ASN A 278 -16.10 -16.60 -8.59
N THR A 279 -15.16 -16.22 -7.70
CA THR A 279 -13.74 -15.99 -8.01
C THR A 279 -13.53 -15.02 -9.17
N ALA A 280 -14.27 -13.92 -9.17
CA ALA A 280 -14.36 -12.98 -10.29
C ALA A 280 -14.08 -11.54 -9.86
N LEU A 281 -13.59 -10.73 -10.81
CA LEU A 281 -13.56 -9.28 -10.69
C LEU A 281 -14.92 -8.71 -11.07
N LYS A 282 -15.55 -7.96 -10.15
CA LYS A 282 -16.77 -7.20 -10.41
C LYS A 282 -16.53 -5.70 -10.38
N VAL A 283 -17.41 -4.98 -11.03
CA VAL A 283 -17.46 -3.51 -11.02
C VAL A 283 -18.88 -3.08 -10.73
N ALA A 284 -19.04 -2.15 -9.79
CA ALA A 284 -20.29 -1.43 -9.54
C ALA A 284 -20.12 0.03 -9.98
N HIS A 285 -20.96 0.50 -10.89
CA HIS A 285 -21.04 1.89 -11.31
C HIS A 285 -22.31 2.50 -10.73
N CYS A 286 -22.15 3.49 -9.86
CA CYS A 286 -23.25 4.12 -9.14
C CYS A 286 -24.12 5.00 -10.05
N SER A 287 -25.41 5.09 -9.77
CA SER A 287 -26.35 5.94 -10.52
C SER A 287 -26.39 7.40 -10.02
N ASP A 288 -25.86 7.65 -8.82
CA ASP A 288 -25.74 8.95 -8.18
C ASP A 288 -24.59 8.96 -7.17
N ALA A 289 -24.27 10.13 -6.61
CA ALA A 289 -23.15 10.29 -5.67
C ALA A 289 -23.28 9.45 -4.39
N THR A 290 -24.51 9.13 -3.96
CA THR A 290 -24.79 8.33 -2.75
C THR A 290 -24.92 6.84 -3.04
N CYS A 291 -24.78 6.44 -4.31
CA CYS A 291 -24.96 5.07 -4.79
C CYS A 291 -26.31 4.45 -4.40
N SER A 292 -27.41 5.21 -4.51
CA SER A 292 -28.77 4.71 -4.22
C SER A 292 -29.15 3.51 -5.07
N SER A 293 -28.51 3.33 -6.21
CA SER A 293 -28.50 2.13 -7.05
C SER A 293 -27.22 2.08 -7.88
N ALA A 294 -26.86 0.89 -8.38
CA ALA A 294 -25.67 0.70 -9.21
C ALA A 294 -25.93 -0.26 -10.38
N THR A 295 -25.21 -0.05 -11.48
CA THR A 295 -25.02 -1.06 -12.52
C THR A 295 -23.86 -1.97 -12.11
N ILE A 296 -24.15 -3.26 -11.92
CA ILE A 296 -23.14 -4.25 -11.52
C ILE A 296 -22.77 -5.10 -12.73
N ALA A 297 -21.47 -5.25 -12.97
CA ALA A 297 -20.95 -6.05 -14.07
C ALA A 297 -19.80 -6.97 -13.59
N THR A 298 -19.74 -8.17 -14.15
CA THR A 298 -18.54 -9.01 -14.05
C THR A 298 -17.56 -8.54 -15.12
N ALA A 299 -16.43 -8.01 -14.68
CA ALA A 299 -15.42 -7.44 -15.56
C ALA A 299 -14.35 -8.46 -15.98
N ASP A 300 -14.09 -9.48 -15.14
CA ASP A 300 -13.24 -10.62 -15.45
C ASP A 300 -13.70 -11.86 -14.67
N ASP A 301 -13.90 -12.99 -15.35
CA ASP A 301 -14.23 -14.30 -14.80
C ASP A 301 -13.29 -15.40 -15.35
N SER A 302 -12.08 -15.02 -15.76
CA SER A 302 -11.13 -15.92 -16.44
C SER A 302 -10.45 -16.96 -15.52
N GLY A 303 -10.67 -16.88 -14.21
CA GLY A 303 -10.06 -17.77 -13.20
C GLY A 303 -10.32 -17.28 -11.79
N ASP A 304 -9.41 -17.58 -10.85
CA ASP A 304 -9.44 -17.02 -9.48
C ASP A 304 -8.82 -15.62 -9.51
N VAL A 305 -9.64 -14.63 -9.82
CA VAL A 305 -9.23 -13.25 -10.12
C VAL A 305 -10.01 -12.22 -9.29
N GLY A 306 -9.62 -10.96 -9.39
CA GLY A 306 -10.30 -9.85 -8.71
C GLY A 306 -9.85 -9.60 -7.28
N GLN A 307 -8.80 -10.25 -6.81
CA GLN A 307 -8.18 -9.93 -5.52
C GLN A 307 -7.23 -8.75 -5.67
N GLU A 308 -7.04 -8.01 -4.57
CA GLU A 308 -6.12 -6.87 -4.47
C GLU A 308 -6.33 -5.84 -5.59
N THR A 309 -7.60 -5.44 -5.79
CA THR A 309 -7.97 -4.53 -6.86
C THR A 309 -7.46 -3.11 -6.59
N ALA A 310 -7.02 -2.43 -7.64
CA ALA A 310 -6.85 -0.99 -7.64
C ALA A 310 -7.38 -0.41 -8.95
N ILE A 311 -8.12 0.72 -8.87
CA ILE A 311 -8.79 1.35 -10.00
C ILE A 311 -8.26 2.76 -10.25
N ALA A 312 -8.05 3.10 -11.50
CA ALA A 312 -7.75 4.46 -11.94
C ALA A 312 -8.53 4.81 -13.21
N ILE A 313 -8.92 6.09 -13.33
CA ILE A 313 -9.57 6.58 -14.54
C ILE A 313 -8.50 7.07 -15.51
N GLY A 314 -8.47 6.47 -16.69
CA GLY A 314 -7.53 6.85 -17.74
C GLY A 314 -7.86 8.18 -18.41
N PRO A 315 -6.93 8.73 -19.22
CA PRO A 315 -7.16 9.98 -19.96
C PRO A 315 -8.29 9.87 -21.01
N ASP A 316 -8.68 8.65 -21.37
CA ASP A 316 -9.86 8.36 -22.21
C ASP A 316 -11.19 8.40 -21.43
N GLY A 317 -11.14 8.67 -20.12
CA GLY A 317 -12.30 8.73 -19.22
C GLY A 317 -12.83 7.36 -18.80
N LEU A 318 -12.10 6.26 -19.08
CA LEU A 318 -12.53 4.91 -18.76
C LEU A 318 -11.69 4.30 -17.65
N ALA A 319 -12.28 3.43 -16.85
CA ALA A 319 -11.60 2.76 -15.78
C ALA A 319 -10.58 1.73 -16.29
N THR A 320 -9.45 1.67 -15.58
CA THR A 320 -8.41 0.64 -15.70
C THR A 320 -8.19 0.07 -14.31
N ILE A 321 -8.24 -1.25 -14.18
CA ILE A 321 -8.22 -1.96 -12.91
C ILE A 321 -7.05 -2.93 -12.93
N SER A 322 -6.11 -2.78 -11.99
CA SER A 322 -5.12 -3.82 -11.71
C SER A 322 -5.68 -4.79 -10.70
N HIS A 323 -5.39 -6.06 -10.85
CA HIS A 323 -5.78 -7.13 -9.93
C HIS A 323 -4.86 -8.35 -10.12
N ILE A 324 -5.00 -9.36 -9.28
CA ILE A 324 -4.18 -10.55 -9.36
C ILE A 324 -4.99 -11.75 -9.89
N ASP A 325 -4.34 -12.57 -10.73
CA ASP A 325 -4.68 -13.98 -10.95
C ASP A 325 -4.02 -14.76 -9.81
N TYR A 326 -4.81 -15.13 -8.81
CA TYR A 326 -4.29 -15.73 -7.57
C TYR A 326 -3.67 -17.12 -7.82
N GLU A 327 -4.26 -17.90 -8.71
CA GLU A 327 -3.78 -19.27 -9.03
C GLU A 327 -2.36 -19.21 -9.64
N ASN A 328 -2.09 -18.24 -10.50
CA ASN A 328 -0.82 -18.08 -11.19
C ASN A 328 0.09 -17.00 -10.58
N SER A 329 -0.37 -16.28 -9.54
CA SER A 329 0.29 -15.12 -8.94
C SER A 329 0.71 -14.11 -10.00
N SER A 330 -0.22 -13.74 -10.89
CA SER A 330 0.09 -12.91 -12.07
C SER A 330 -0.67 -11.61 -12.05
N LEU A 331 0.02 -10.51 -12.37
CA LEU A 331 -0.62 -9.21 -12.60
C LEU A 331 -1.55 -9.29 -13.79
N LEU A 332 -2.81 -8.95 -13.56
CA LEU A 332 -3.82 -8.71 -14.58
C LEU A 332 -4.21 -7.24 -14.61
N VAL A 333 -4.57 -6.77 -15.79
CA VAL A 333 -5.11 -5.42 -15.98
C VAL A 333 -6.36 -5.52 -16.82
N THR A 334 -7.48 -5.08 -16.26
CA THR A 334 -8.79 -5.04 -16.91
C THR A 334 -9.11 -3.60 -17.30
N LYS A 335 -9.27 -3.34 -18.59
CA LYS A 335 -9.68 -2.05 -19.15
C LYS A 335 -11.15 -2.08 -19.49
N CYS A 336 -11.93 -1.18 -18.91
CA CYS A 336 -13.32 -0.97 -19.26
C CYS A 336 -13.46 -0.37 -20.67
N SER A 337 -14.50 -0.77 -21.40
CA SER A 337 -14.79 -0.28 -22.76
C SER A 337 -15.89 0.78 -22.78
N ASN A 338 -16.56 1.01 -21.66
CA ASN A 338 -17.56 2.05 -21.42
C ASN A 338 -17.53 2.48 -19.95
N VAL A 339 -18.20 3.57 -19.62
CA VAL A 339 -18.16 4.19 -18.29
C VAL A 339 -18.72 3.26 -17.21
N GLU A 340 -19.80 2.48 -17.51
CA GLU A 340 -20.39 1.52 -16.57
C GLU A 340 -19.64 0.20 -16.48
N CYS A 341 -18.53 0.03 -17.23
CA CYS A 341 -17.73 -1.19 -17.28
C CYS A 341 -18.53 -2.48 -17.59
N THR A 342 -19.65 -2.37 -18.33
CA THR A 342 -20.44 -3.54 -18.77
C THR A 342 -19.76 -4.34 -19.87
N SER A 343 -18.66 -3.84 -20.39
CA SER A 343 -17.75 -4.51 -21.33
C SER A 343 -16.31 -4.12 -20.99
N SER A 344 -15.43 -5.10 -20.97
CA SER A 344 -14.03 -4.94 -20.58
C SER A 344 -13.11 -5.82 -21.41
N THR A 345 -11.81 -5.62 -21.26
CA THR A 345 -10.75 -6.47 -21.82
C THR A 345 -9.67 -6.66 -20.75
N THR A 346 -9.40 -7.89 -20.40
CA THR A 346 -8.31 -8.25 -19.48
C THR A 346 -7.05 -8.62 -20.25
N SER A 347 -5.91 -8.19 -19.75
CA SER A 347 -4.57 -8.45 -20.29
C SER A 347 -3.60 -8.81 -19.17
N LYS A 348 -2.47 -9.43 -19.56
CA LYS A 348 -1.37 -9.81 -18.67
C LYS A 348 -0.10 -9.10 -19.15
N PRO A 349 0.18 -7.88 -18.66
CA PRO A 349 1.26 -7.04 -19.19
C PRO A 349 2.67 -7.57 -18.91
N ALA A 350 2.83 -8.43 -17.88
CA ALA A 350 4.09 -9.05 -17.48
C ALA A 350 3.97 -10.59 -17.44
N PRO A 351 3.80 -11.26 -18.60
CA PRO A 351 3.39 -12.68 -18.65
C PRO A 351 4.41 -13.66 -18.12
N ASP A 352 5.69 -13.29 -18.08
CA ASP A 352 6.80 -14.18 -17.72
C ASP A 352 7.16 -14.09 -16.22
N ARG A 353 6.37 -13.37 -15.41
CA ARG A 353 6.62 -13.19 -13.98
C ARG A 353 5.44 -13.64 -13.13
N ARG A 354 5.77 -14.24 -11.97
CA ARG A 354 4.81 -14.45 -10.88
C ARG A 354 4.78 -13.18 -10.03
N ALA A 355 4.04 -12.19 -10.48
CA ALA A 355 4.01 -10.85 -9.90
C ALA A 355 2.59 -10.28 -10.00
N GLY A 356 2.22 -9.39 -9.09
CA GLY A 356 0.89 -8.77 -9.03
C GLY A 356 0.34 -8.65 -7.62
N ILE A 357 1.04 -9.21 -6.62
CA ILE A 357 0.65 -9.12 -5.22
C ILE A 357 0.67 -7.65 -4.77
N GLY A 358 -0.37 -7.20 -4.06
CA GLY A 358 -0.47 -5.86 -3.50
C GLY A 358 -0.46 -4.77 -4.57
N SER A 359 -1.09 -5.01 -5.74
CA SER A 359 -1.01 -4.06 -6.86
C SER A 359 -1.72 -2.74 -6.58
N SER A 360 -1.12 -1.63 -7.03
CA SER A 360 -1.73 -0.30 -7.05
C SER A 360 -1.40 0.41 -8.36
N ILE A 361 -2.36 1.18 -8.89
CA ILE A 361 -2.30 1.77 -10.23
C ILE A 361 -2.52 3.28 -10.20
N THR A 362 -1.77 4.00 -11.01
CA THR A 362 -1.97 5.42 -11.31
C THR A 362 -1.71 5.70 -12.79
N TYR A 363 -1.99 6.92 -13.23
CA TYR A 363 -1.60 7.42 -14.54
C TYR A 363 -0.52 8.48 -14.43
N SER A 364 0.55 8.32 -15.21
CA SER A 364 1.56 9.35 -15.46
C SER A 364 1.45 9.78 -16.93
N GLY A 365 0.85 10.95 -17.16
CA GLY A 365 0.40 11.35 -18.49
C GLY A 365 -0.63 10.34 -19.03
N ASP A 366 -0.36 9.80 -20.23
CA ASP A 366 -1.26 8.85 -20.88
C ASP A 366 -0.95 7.37 -20.55
N GLN A 367 0.07 7.11 -19.73
CA GLN A 367 0.50 5.75 -19.40
C GLN A 367 0.02 5.32 -18.02
N ALA A 368 -0.59 4.15 -17.93
CA ALA A 368 -0.85 3.50 -16.66
C ALA A 368 0.47 2.93 -16.10
N VAL A 369 0.71 3.20 -14.82
CA VAL A 369 1.88 2.76 -14.05
C VAL A 369 1.38 1.99 -12.84
N ILE A 370 1.86 0.77 -12.68
CA ILE A 370 1.39 -0.18 -11.67
C ILE A 370 2.58 -0.63 -10.84
N VAL A 371 2.50 -0.46 -9.52
CA VAL A 371 3.46 -1.07 -8.59
C VAL A 371 2.85 -2.35 -8.03
N HIS A 372 3.68 -3.35 -7.81
CA HIS A 372 3.28 -4.66 -7.31
C HIS A 372 4.49 -5.46 -6.81
N PHE A 373 4.26 -6.51 -6.04
CA PHE A 373 5.34 -7.39 -5.62
C PHE A 373 5.53 -8.59 -6.56
N ASP A 374 6.78 -9.02 -6.67
CA ASP A 374 7.18 -10.28 -7.29
C ASP A 374 7.12 -11.40 -6.23
N ALA A 375 6.32 -12.45 -6.49
CA ALA A 375 6.10 -13.55 -5.56
C ALA A 375 7.33 -14.44 -5.36
N ASP A 376 8.28 -14.44 -6.30
CA ASP A 376 9.46 -15.29 -6.25
C ASP A 376 10.67 -14.60 -5.60
N SER A 377 10.87 -13.29 -5.87
CA SER A 377 12.00 -12.52 -5.33
C SER A 377 11.63 -11.65 -4.12
N ASN A 378 10.33 -11.44 -3.85
CA ASN A 378 9.83 -10.47 -2.88
C ASN A 378 10.32 -9.02 -3.15
N SER A 379 10.63 -8.72 -4.40
CA SER A 379 11.01 -7.36 -4.83
C SER A 379 9.77 -6.53 -5.11
N LEU A 380 9.87 -5.21 -4.91
CA LEU A 380 8.91 -4.26 -5.45
C LEU A 380 9.21 -4.04 -6.93
N LEU A 381 8.21 -4.24 -7.76
CA LEU A 381 8.25 -4.02 -9.20
C LEU A 381 7.37 -2.84 -9.59
N VAL A 382 7.70 -2.24 -10.74
CA VAL A 382 6.82 -1.35 -11.48
C VAL A 382 6.60 -1.90 -12.87
N THR A 383 5.35 -1.90 -13.33
CA THR A 383 4.97 -2.22 -14.70
C THR A 383 4.31 -1.01 -15.34
N SER A 384 4.93 -0.47 -16.40
CA SER A 384 4.36 0.62 -17.21
C SER A 384 3.72 0.05 -18.46
N CYS A 385 2.45 0.37 -18.68
CA CYS A 385 1.69 -0.12 -19.81
C CYS A 385 2.18 0.51 -21.12
N ALA A 386 2.34 -0.30 -22.17
CA ALA A 386 2.79 0.18 -23.48
C ALA A 386 1.66 0.81 -24.30
N ASP A 387 0.39 0.51 -23.95
CA ASP A 387 -0.80 1.03 -24.63
C ASP A 387 -1.97 1.19 -23.63
N ALA A 388 -3.04 1.87 -24.06
CA ALA A 388 -4.20 2.16 -23.23
C ALA A 388 -4.95 0.93 -22.71
N LYS A 389 -4.75 -0.26 -23.31
CA LYS A 389 -5.34 -1.54 -22.87
C LYS A 389 -4.39 -2.35 -21.99
N CYS A 390 -3.19 -1.83 -21.77
CA CYS A 390 -2.13 -2.54 -21.08
C CYS A 390 -1.86 -3.95 -21.67
N SER A 391 -1.99 -4.12 -22.98
CA SER A 391 -1.82 -5.41 -23.67
C SER A 391 -0.40 -5.96 -23.55
N SER A 392 0.57 -5.09 -23.27
CA SER A 392 1.95 -5.38 -22.90
C SER A 392 2.50 -4.25 -22.04
N GLY A 393 3.56 -4.53 -21.28
CA GLY A 393 4.19 -3.56 -20.41
C GLY A 393 5.71 -3.75 -20.32
N THR A 394 6.38 -2.72 -19.82
CA THR A 394 7.78 -2.80 -19.39
C THR A 394 7.81 -2.91 -17.88
N THR A 395 8.42 -3.97 -17.35
CA THR A 395 8.56 -4.19 -15.92
C THR A 395 9.99 -3.96 -15.49
N ALA A 396 10.16 -3.16 -14.43
CA ALA A 396 11.44 -2.86 -13.80
C ALA A 396 11.36 -3.14 -12.29
N GLU A 397 12.51 -3.44 -11.69
CA GLU A 397 12.65 -3.61 -10.23
C GLU A 397 12.94 -2.26 -9.59
N LEU A 398 12.13 -1.87 -8.60
CA LEU A 398 12.30 -0.64 -7.84
C LEU A 398 13.04 -0.87 -6.52
N ASP A 399 12.71 -1.95 -5.82
CA ASP A 399 13.32 -2.31 -4.54
C ASP A 399 13.46 -3.84 -4.41
N PRO A 400 14.70 -4.38 -4.46
CA PRO A 400 14.94 -5.81 -4.35
C PRO A 400 14.79 -6.35 -2.91
N THR A 401 14.62 -5.48 -1.93
CA THR A 401 14.55 -5.85 -0.49
C THR A 401 13.18 -5.53 0.12
N ALA A 402 12.19 -5.20 -0.70
CA ALA A 402 10.90 -4.71 -0.23
C ALA A 402 10.15 -5.71 0.65
N GLY A 403 10.16 -6.98 0.28
CA GLY A 403 9.31 -8.00 0.88
C GLY A 403 7.98 -8.14 0.14
N ALA A 404 6.94 -8.61 0.83
CA ALA A 404 5.59 -8.73 0.29
C ALA A 404 4.60 -7.98 1.17
N GLY A 405 3.57 -7.37 0.59
CA GLY A 405 2.57 -6.64 1.35
C GLY A 405 1.68 -5.77 0.47
N TRP A 406 1.22 -4.69 1.04
CA TRP A 406 0.37 -3.71 0.36
C TRP A 406 1.22 -2.59 -0.22
N THR A 407 0.78 -2.06 -1.36
CA THR A 407 1.37 -0.90 -2.01
C THR A 407 0.33 0.19 -2.23
N SER A 408 0.79 1.42 -2.36
CA SER A 408 0.01 2.54 -2.86
C SER A 408 0.87 3.35 -3.81
N ILE A 409 0.30 3.88 -4.90
CA ILE A 409 0.99 4.72 -5.86
C ILE A 409 0.17 5.96 -6.20
N THR A 410 0.84 7.09 -6.32
CA THR A 410 0.26 8.32 -6.88
C THR A 410 1.25 9.00 -7.80
N THR A 411 0.86 10.12 -8.39
CA THR A 411 1.69 10.93 -9.27
C THR A 411 1.86 12.32 -8.67
N THR A 412 3.10 12.78 -8.54
CA THR A 412 3.40 14.16 -8.12
C THR A 412 2.95 15.18 -9.15
N ASP A 413 2.92 16.47 -8.79
CA ASP A 413 2.62 17.59 -9.72
C ASP A 413 3.57 17.63 -10.93
N ALA A 414 4.77 17.08 -10.79
CA ALA A 414 5.74 16.96 -11.88
C ALA A 414 5.43 15.79 -12.84
N GLY A 415 4.35 15.02 -12.57
CA GLY A 415 4.00 13.83 -13.35
C GLY A 415 4.89 12.62 -13.06
N LEU A 416 5.64 12.62 -11.97
CA LEU A 416 6.50 11.48 -11.57
C LEU A 416 5.78 10.59 -10.57
N PRO A 417 5.76 9.27 -10.78
CA PRO A 417 5.16 8.35 -9.82
C PRO A 417 5.94 8.31 -8.49
N VAL A 418 5.21 8.21 -7.41
CA VAL A 418 5.72 7.89 -6.08
C VAL A 418 4.90 6.76 -5.48
N ALA A 419 5.57 5.76 -4.94
CA ALA A 419 4.94 4.59 -4.33
C ALA A 419 5.28 4.51 -2.84
N ALA A 420 4.30 4.03 -2.04
CA ALA A 420 4.48 3.65 -0.66
C ALA A 420 4.30 2.14 -0.49
N PHE A 421 5.05 1.53 0.42
CA PHE A 421 4.91 0.13 0.78
C PHE A 421 5.49 -0.15 2.16
N LEU A 422 5.07 -1.28 2.75
CA LEU A 422 5.74 -1.84 3.91
C LEU A 422 7.02 -2.56 3.46
N SER A 423 8.17 -2.11 3.92
CA SER A 423 9.39 -2.90 3.78
C SER A 423 9.42 -3.98 4.87
N SER A 424 9.05 -5.21 4.52
CA SER A 424 9.02 -6.32 5.48
C SER A 424 10.42 -6.70 5.98
N ALA A 425 11.47 -6.35 5.24
CA ALA A 425 12.86 -6.60 5.64
C ALA A 425 13.28 -5.77 6.87
N VAL A 426 12.72 -4.56 7.01
CA VAL A 426 13.08 -3.63 8.10
C VAL A 426 11.88 -3.19 8.96
N GLY A 427 10.65 -3.51 8.54
CA GLY A 427 9.42 -3.17 9.27
C GLY A 427 9.02 -1.69 9.16
N ASN A 428 9.46 -0.97 8.12
CA ASN A 428 9.28 0.47 7.97
C ASN A 428 8.26 0.81 6.88
N LEU A 429 7.63 2.00 7.01
CA LEU A 429 7.02 2.67 5.87
C LEU A 429 8.14 3.13 4.93
N ARG A 430 8.07 2.68 3.67
CA ARG A 430 9.05 3.06 2.64
C ARG A 430 8.37 3.78 1.48
N LEU A 431 9.01 4.85 1.00
CA LEU A 431 8.61 5.59 -0.19
C LEU A 431 9.66 5.41 -1.29
N VAL A 432 9.20 5.26 -2.52
CA VAL A 432 10.03 5.18 -3.72
C VAL A 432 9.60 6.25 -4.72
N TYR A 433 10.50 7.19 -5.01
CA TYR A 433 10.29 8.29 -5.95
C TYR A 433 10.91 7.94 -7.30
N CYS A 434 10.08 7.79 -8.33
CA CYS A 434 10.54 7.53 -9.69
C CYS A 434 11.23 8.77 -10.30
N LYS A 435 12.29 8.56 -11.07
CA LYS A 435 13.02 9.63 -11.77
C LYS A 435 12.47 9.94 -13.15
N THR A 436 11.63 9.05 -13.66
CA THR A 436 10.95 9.20 -14.96
C THR A 436 9.46 8.90 -14.80
N ALA A 437 8.66 9.34 -15.76
CA ALA A 437 7.20 9.10 -15.76
C ALA A 437 6.82 7.61 -15.77
N THR A 438 7.70 6.73 -16.21
CA THR A 438 7.49 5.28 -16.32
C THR A 438 8.28 4.47 -15.30
N CYS A 439 9.09 5.12 -14.46
CA CYS A 439 10.04 4.44 -13.56
C CYS A 439 10.98 3.46 -14.29
N SER A 440 11.32 3.76 -15.54
CA SER A 440 12.16 2.91 -16.41
C SER A 440 13.25 3.72 -17.12
#